data_9b465f305844ec0dfb9a4680950287ae
#
_entry.id   9b465f305844ec0dfb9a4680950287ae
#
_cell.length_a   1.000
_cell.length_b   1.000
_cell.length_c   1.000
_cell.angle_alpha   90.00
_cell.angle_beta   90.00
_cell.angle_gamma   90.00
#
_symmetry.space_group_name_H-M   'P 1'
#
loop_
_entity.id
_entity.type
_entity.pdbx_description
1 polymer ?
#
loop_
_entity_poly.entity_id
_entity_poly.type
_entity_poly.pdbx_seq_one_letter_code
_entity_poly.pdbx_strand_id
1 'polypeptide(L)'
;MLQIISTYVKAHERLLLALIGGVALWFAIGKVDTLVANHDNANLKQAQVVASQQADKNQALAAQAALQAAQYQALAAKVDAENAVLVKANATLSAALVKQQKTDATLPPTELVARLNTLVPQADATVTPTGVALPEAGAVATVQQLEQVPVLTQQLSDETQIASDTAGLLAAANENRATLTDEISGLKLEAVDSAKVCTAQIAVIKAEARKSKRRWFVAGFVAGIATRILGRF
;
A
#
# COMPACT_ATOMS: atom_id res chain seq x y z
N MET A 1 -8.53 88.50 -6.12
CA MET A 1 -8.09 87.18 -5.63
C MET A 1 -8.70 86.02 -6.43
N LEU A 2 -10.02 85.98 -6.66
CA LEU A 2 -10.68 84.87 -7.38
C LEU A 2 -10.20 84.68 -8.85
N GLN A 3 -9.88 85.77 -9.58
CA GLN A 3 -9.38 85.66 -10.94
C GLN A 3 -7.96 85.06 -11.05
N ILE A 4 -7.11 85.36 -10.08
CA ILE A 4 -5.77 84.78 -10.04
C ILE A 4 -5.83 83.28 -9.78
N ILE A 5 -6.71 82.83 -8.93
CA ILE A 5 -6.93 81.38 -8.62
C ILE A 5 -7.53 80.72 -9.86
N SER A 6 -8.45 81.30 -10.57
CA SER A 6 -9.06 80.77 -11.79
C SER A 6 -8.03 80.60 -12.93
N THR A 7 -7.13 81.55 -13.11
CA THR A 7 -6.10 81.52 -14.15
C THR A 7 -5.03 80.44 -13.80
N TYR A 8 -4.68 80.35 -12.52
CA TYR A 8 -3.75 79.35 -12.04
C TYR A 8 -4.29 77.88 -12.17
N VAL A 9 -5.57 77.71 -11.86
CA VAL A 9 -6.28 76.44 -12.01
C VAL A 9 -6.36 76.05 -13.49
N LYS A 10 -6.70 76.91 -14.42
CA LYS A 10 -6.73 76.63 -15.88
C LYS A 10 -5.33 76.29 -16.44
N ALA A 11 -4.27 76.97 -15.98
CA ALA A 11 -2.93 76.74 -16.44
C ALA A 11 -2.41 75.32 -15.98
N HIS A 12 -2.91 74.79 -14.84
CA HIS A 12 -2.50 73.53 -14.22
C HIS A 12 -3.59 72.48 -14.31
N GLU A 13 -4.69 72.68 -15.01
CA GLU A 13 -5.86 71.81 -15.14
C GLU A 13 -5.43 70.41 -15.64
N ARG A 14 -4.58 70.35 -16.66
CA ARG A 14 -4.05 69.08 -17.19
C ARG A 14 -3.18 68.33 -16.19
N LEU A 15 -2.46 69.05 -15.34
CA LEU A 15 -1.60 68.47 -14.30
C LEU A 15 -2.44 67.94 -13.14
N LEU A 16 -3.47 68.64 -12.74
CA LEU A 16 -4.45 68.26 -11.71
C LEU A 16 -5.23 67.00 -12.18
N LEU A 17 -5.70 66.97 -13.41
CA LEU A 17 -6.38 65.81 -13.99
C LEU A 17 -5.44 64.61 -14.08
N ALA A 18 -4.18 64.80 -14.45
CA ALA A 18 -3.19 63.69 -14.47
C ALA A 18 -2.93 63.17 -13.05
N LEU A 19 -2.90 64.02 -12.06
CA LEU A 19 -2.66 63.62 -10.65
C LEU A 19 -3.85 62.87 -10.06
N ILE A 20 -5.07 63.37 -10.30
CA ILE A 20 -6.33 62.72 -9.89
C ILE A 20 -6.48 61.39 -10.60
N GLY A 21 -6.21 61.31 -11.91
CA GLY A 21 -6.23 60.08 -12.70
C GLY A 21 -5.19 59.06 -12.19
N GLY A 22 -3.98 59.51 -11.86
CA GLY A 22 -2.92 58.68 -11.29
C GLY A 22 -3.29 58.10 -9.93
N VAL A 23 -3.88 58.89 -9.05
CA VAL A 23 -4.36 58.43 -7.74
C VAL A 23 -5.52 57.46 -7.88
N ALA A 24 -6.48 57.74 -8.76
CA ALA A 24 -7.63 56.84 -9.02
C ALA A 24 -7.14 55.47 -9.60
N LEU A 25 -6.19 55.50 -10.54
CA LEU A 25 -5.59 54.33 -11.11
C LEU A 25 -4.83 53.49 -10.05
N TRP A 26 -4.12 54.17 -9.14
CA TRP A 26 -3.44 53.50 -8.02
C TRP A 26 -4.41 52.79 -7.09
N PHE A 27 -5.51 53.43 -6.72
CA PHE A 27 -6.54 52.80 -5.88
C PHE A 27 -7.17 51.59 -6.60
N ALA A 28 -7.48 51.71 -7.90
CA ALA A 28 -8.04 50.62 -8.68
C ALA A 28 -7.07 49.43 -8.77
N ILE A 29 -5.80 49.66 -9.07
CA ILE A 29 -4.76 48.65 -9.11
C ILE A 29 -4.56 48.02 -7.73
N GLY A 30 -4.56 48.78 -6.64
CA GLY A 30 -4.44 48.28 -5.28
C GLY A 30 -5.59 47.35 -4.88
N LYS A 31 -6.81 47.63 -5.31
CA LYS A 31 -7.97 46.76 -5.08
C LYS A 31 -7.87 45.44 -5.86
N VAL A 32 -7.48 45.50 -7.14
CA VAL A 32 -7.31 44.33 -7.97
C VAL A 32 -6.19 43.42 -7.39
N ASP A 33 -5.06 44.00 -6.99
CA ASP A 33 -3.94 43.25 -6.40
C ASP A 33 -4.35 42.58 -5.08
N THR A 34 -5.20 43.24 -4.26
CA THR A 34 -5.69 42.59 -3.02
C THR A 34 -6.68 41.46 -3.28
N LEU A 35 -7.53 41.58 -4.29
CA LEU A 35 -8.46 40.51 -4.68
C LEU A 35 -7.71 39.28 -5.21
N VAL A 36 -6.73 39.50 -6.07
CA VAL A 36 -5.88 38.39 -6.60
C VAL A 36 -5.10 37.74 -5.47
N ALA A 37 -4.48 38.52 -4.59
CA ALA A 37 -3.71 37.96 -3.45
C ALA A 37 -4.61 37.15 -2.50
N ASN A 38 -5.84 37.61 -2.24
CA ASN A 38 -6.79 36.88 -1.40
C ASN A 38 -7.25 35.59 -2.06
N HIS A 39 -7.46 35.59 -3.38
CA HIS A 39 -7.81 34.39 -4.13
C HIS A 39 -6.65 33.36 -4.11
N ASP A 40 -5.43 33.82 -4.37
CA ASP A 40 -4.24 32.95 -4.38
C ASP A 40 -3.97 32.37 -2.98
N ASN A 41 -4.14 33.16 -1.92
CA ASN A 41 -4.04 32.70 -0.54
C ASN A 41 -5.13 31.69 -0.15
N ALA A 42 -6.36 31.87 -0.63
CA ALA A 42 -7.44 30.91 -0.42
C ALA A 42 -7.14 29.58 -1.10
N ASN A 43 -6.68 29.61 -2.35
CA ASN A 43 -6.27 28.44 -3.10
C ASN A 43 -5.10 27.70 -2.42
N LEU A 44 -4.11 28.45 -1.90
CA LEU A 44 -2.99 27.85 -1.17
C LEU A 44 -3.47 27.14 0.10
N LYS A 45 -4.34 27.78 0.90
CA LYS A 45 -4.89 27.16 2.11
C LYS A 45 -5.68 25.91 1.78
N GLN A 46 -6.52 25.95 0.74
CA GLN A 46 -7.27 24.78 0.30
C GLN A 46 -6.35 23.65 -0.16
N ALA A 47 -5.31 23.94 -0.95
CA ALA A 47 -4.33 22.95 -1.38
C ALA A 47 -3.56 22.35 -0.20
N GLN A 48 -3.20 23.15 0.80
CA GLN A 48 -2.55 22.67 2.02
C GLN A 48 -3.44 21.72 2.83
N VAL A 49 -4.72 22.06 2.98
CA VAL A 49 -5.69 21.20 3.69
C VAL A 49 -5.85 19.86 2.97
N VAL A 50 -6.00 19.88 1.65
CA VAL A 50 -6.11 18.63 0.85
C VAL A 50 -4.84 17.79 0.97
N ALA A 51 -3.66 18.40 0.86
CA ALA A 51 -2.39 17.70 0.97
C ALA A 51 -2.19 17.09 2.37
N SER A 52 -2.54 17.80 3.45
CA SER A 52 -2.45 17.24 4.81
C SER A 52 -3.42 16.07 5.01
N GLN A 53 -4.67 16.18 4.56
CA GLN A 53 -5.63 15.08 4.64
C GLN A 53 -5.18 13.84 3.85
N GLN A 54 -4.53 14.04 2.71
CA GLN A 54 -3.98 12.94 1.93
C GLN A 54 -2.78 12.30 2.63
N ALA A 55 -1.89 13.10 3.22
CA ALA A 55 -0.76 12.60 4.01
C ALA A 55 -1.23 11.77 5.22
N ASP A 56 -2.26 12.23 5.95
CA ASP A 56 -2.84 11.49 7.08
C ASP A 56 -3.42 10.13 6.62
N LYS A 57 -4.14 10.11 5.49
CA LYS A 57 -4.67 8.87 4.91
C LYS A 57 -3.55 7.91 4.50
N ASN A 58 -2.49 8.42 3.86
CA ASN A 58 -1.36 7.60 3.44
C ASN A 58 -0.60 7.03 4.64
N GLN A 59 -0.45 7.80 5.71
CA GLN A 59 0.16 7.30 6.94
C GLN A 59 -0.67 6.17 7.57
N ALA A 60 -2.00 6.29 7.56
CA ALA A 60 -2.88 5.22 8.04
C ALA A 60 -2.79 3.96 7.17
N LEU A 61 -2.75 4.11 5.84
CA LEU A 61 -2.58 3.00 4.89
C LEU A 61 -1.21 2.32 5.06
N ALA A 62 -0.13 3.07 5.23
CA ALA A 62 1.21 2.53 5.47
C ALA A 62 1.28 1.74 6.79
N ALA A 63 0.64 2.24 7.85
CA ALA A 63 0.54 1.52 9.12
C ALA A 63 -0.26 0.21 8.98
N GLN A 64 -1.36 0.22 8.23
CA GLN A 64 -2.14 -0.97 7.93
C GLN A 64 -1.34 -1.98 7.09
N ALA A 65 -0.65 -1.54 6.05
CA ALA A 65 0.20 -2.39 5.22
C ALA A 65 1.32 -3.05 6.03
N ALA A 66 1.96 -2.30 6.93
CA ALA A 66 3.00 -2.85 7.82
C ALA A 66 2.46 -3.92 8.78
N LEU A 67 1.26 -3.71 9.33
CA LEU A 67 0.57 -4.69 10.17
C LEU A 67 0.25 -5.98 9.40
N GLN A 68 -0.33 -5.86 8.22
CA GLN A 68 -0.64 -7.01 7.35
C GLN A 68 0.62 -7.76 6.92
N ALA A 69 1.69 -7.05 6.58
CA ALA A 69 2.97 -7.67 6.25
C ALA A 69 3.54 -8.48 7.43
N ALA A 70 3.48 -7.95 8.64
CA ALA A 70 3.92 -8.66 9.85
C ALA A 70 3.06 -9.91 10.13
N GLN A 71 1.74 -9.81 9.99
CA GLN A 71 0.81 -10.94 10.13
C GLN A 71 1.08 -12.03 9.08
N TYR A 72 1.30 -11.65 7.82
CA TYR A 72 1.66 -12.57 6.77
C TYR A 72 2.98 -13.29 7.04
N GLN A 73 4.01 -12.58 7.50
CA GLN A 73 5.29 -13.19 7.85
C GLN A 73 5.16 -14.17 9.01
N ALA A 74 4.37 -13.81 10.04
CA ALA A 74 4.11 -14.72 11.17
C ALA A 74 3.35 -15.98 10.72
N LEU A 75 2.33 -15.82 9.87
CA LEU A 75 1.57 -16.93 9.30
C LEU A 75 2.47 -17.83 8.43
N ALA A 76 3.30 -17.26 7.57
CA ALA A 76 4.23 -18.00 6.73
C ALA A 76 5.20 -18.84 7.58
N ALA A 77 5.82 -18.24 8.60
CA ALA A 77 6.73 -18.95 9.49
C ALA A 77 6.04 -20.09 10.25
N LYS A 78 4.78 -19.90 10.67
CA LYS A 78 4.00 -20.96 11.32
C LYS A 78 3.72 -22.12 10.36
N VAL A 79 3.22 -21.82 9.16
CA VAL A 79 2.90 -22.83 8.14
C VAL A 79 4.15 -23.59 7.70
N ASP A 80 5.28 -22.90 7.50
CA ASP A 80 6.55 -23.56 7.17
C ASP A 80 7.01 -24.53 8.26
N ALA A 81 6.85 -24.15 9.53
CA ALA A 81 7.18 -25.01 10.65
C ALA A 81 6.26 -26.25 10.73
N GLU A 82 4.95 -26.05 10.56
CA GLU A 82 3.95 -27.15 10.55
C GLU A 82 4.20 -28.11 9.37
N ASN A 83 4.40 -27.58 8.17
CA ASN A 83 4.72 -28.39 6.99
C ASN A 83 6.03 -29.18 7.17
N ALA A 84 7.05 -28.60 7.77
CA ALA A 84 8.29 -29.31 8.06
C ALA A 84 8.09 -30.50 9.02
N VAL A 85 7.20 -30.36 10.00
CA VAL A 85 6.81 -31.44 10.91
C VAL A 85 6.07 -32.56 10.15
N LEU A 86 5.11 -32.21 9.29
CA LEU A 86 4.35 -33.16 8.49
C LEU A 86 5.24 -33.93 7.52
N VAL A 87 6.13 -33.23 6.81
CA VAL A 87 7.12 -33.88 5.91
C VAL A 87 8.01 -34.86 6.67
N LYS A 88 8.50 -34.51 7.86
CA LYS A 88 9.31 -35.40 8.70
C LYS A 88 8.50 -36.58 9.20
N ALA A 89 7.26 -36.41 9.59
CA ALA A 89 6.36 -37.47 10.00
C ALA A 89 6.12 -38.46 8.84
N ASN A 90 5.83 -37.95 7.65
CA ASN A 90 5.65 -38.78 6.44
C ASN A 90 6.90 -39.57 6.09
N ALA A 91 8.08 -38.97 6.19
CA ALA A 91 9.35 -39.69 6.00
C ALA A 91 9.55 -40.81 7.04
N THR A 92 9.18 -40.55 8.28
CA THR A 92 9.26 -41.56 9.38
C THR A 92 8.27 -42.70 9.15
N LEU A 93 7.04 -42.39 8.76
CA LEU A 93 6.01 -43.40 8.42
C LEU A 93 6.47 -44.28 7.25
N SER A 94 7.02 -43.69 6.20
CA SER A 94 7.53 -44.42 5.04
C SER A 94 8.70 -45.36 5.42
N ALA A 95 9.63 -44.88 6.26
CA ALA A 95 10.72 -45.70 6.74
C ALA A 95 10.25 -46.88 7.63
N ALA A 96 9.26 -46.62 8.51
CA ALA A 96 8.65 -47.63 9.33
C ALA A 96 7.93 -48.71 8.49
N LEU A 97 7.19 -48.28 7.46
CA LEU A 97 6.52 -49.18 6.51
C LEU A 97 7.51 -50.08 5.78
N VAL A 98 8.60 -49.53 5.23
CA VAL A 98 9.64 -50.32 4.56
C VAL A 98 10.27 -51.33 5.51
N LYS A 99 10.53 -50.95 6.76
CA LYS A 99 11.05 -51.88 7.78
C LYS A 99 10.04 -53.00 8.08
N GLN A 100 8.77 -52.66 8.21
CA GLN A 100 7.69 -53.60 8.46
C GLN A 100 7.53 -54.59 7.33
N GLN A 101 7.49 -54.13 6.08
CA GLN A 101 7.40 -54.98 4.89
C GLN A 101 8.57 -56.00 4.81
N LYS A 102 9.78 -55.59 5.17
CA LYS A 102 10.94 -56.50 5.25
C LYS A 102 10.76 -57.57 6.32
N THR A 103 10.19 -57.20 7.47
CA THR A 103 9.90 -58.16 8.54
C THR A 103 8.82 -59.13 8.11
N ASP A 104 7.72 -58.64 7.53
CA ASP A 104 6.59 -59.50 7.11
C ASP A 104 6.97 -60.50 6.02
N ALA A 105 7.94 -60.14 5.15
CA ALA A 105 8.48 -61.07 4.13
C ALA A 105 9.21 -62.27 4.73
N THR A 106 9.57 -62.23 6.00
CA THR A 106 10.30 -63.32 6.71
C THR A 106 9.45 -64.04 7.76
N LEU A 107 8.15 -63.64 7.91
CA LEU A 107 7.28 -64.27 8.89
C LEU A 107 6.88 -65.70 8.50
N PRO A 108 6.77 -66.59 9.50
CA PRO A 108 6.19 -67.95 9.27
C PRO A 108 4.69 -67.81 8.93
N PRO A 109 4.08 -68.75 8.21
CA PRO A 109 2.68 -68.69 7.80
C PRO A 109 1.67 -68.43 8.91
N THR A 110 1.94 -69.00 10.11
CA THR A 110 1.07 -68.78 11.30
C THR A 110 1.06 -67.35 11.80
N GLU A 111 2.20 -66.68 11.81
CA GLU A 111 2.31 -65.29 12.20
C GLU A 111 1.76 -64.35 11.13
N LEU A 112 1.93 -64.72 9.87
CA LEU A 112 1.37 -63.99 8.74
C LEU A 112 -0.15 -63.96 8.76
N VAL A 113 -0.78 -65.09 9.09
CA VAL A 113 -2.23 -65.24 9.29
C VAL A 113 -2.70 -64.38 10.48
N ALA A 114 -2.01 -64.42 11.61
CA ALA A 114 -2.35 -63.60 12.77
C ALA A 114 -2.28 -62.14 12.46
N ARG A 115 -1.28 -61.69 11.70
CA ARG A 115 -1.13 -60.31 11.26
C ARG A 115 -2.20 -59.89 10.25
N LEU A 116 -2.52 -60.76 9.29
CA LEU A 116 -3.59 -60.53 8.34
C LEU A 116 -4.95 -60.32 9.08
N ASN A 117 -5.25 -61.17 10.06
CA ASN A 117 -6.48 -61.01 10.89
C ASN A 117 -6.45 -59.78 11.77
N THR A 118 -5.28 -59.24 12.12
CA THR A 118 -5.15 -57.99 12.84
C THR A 118 -5.45 -56.80 11.91
N LEU A 119 -4.95 -56.83 10.68
CA LEU A 119 -5.17 -55.75 9.68
C LEU A 119 -6.53 -55.82 9.06
N VAL A 120 -7.10 -56.99 8.89
CA VAL A 120 -8.45 -57.25 8.36
C VAL A 120 -9.17 -58.18 9.32
N PRO A 121 -9.80 -57.69 10.40
CA PRO A 121 -10.42 -58.54 11.43
C PRO A 121 -11.50 -59.52 10.92
N GLN A 122 -12.04 -59.27 9.74
CA GLN A 122 -13.08 -60.12 9.10
C GLN A 122 -12.49 -61.12 8.08
N ALA A 123 -11.15 -61.13 7.90
CA ALA A 123 -10.52 -62.00 6.90
C ALA A 123 -10.59 -63.47 7.29
N ASP A 124 -10.79 -63.82 8.57
CA ASP A 124 -10.89 -65.18 9.12
C ASP A 124 -9.84 -66.14 8.52
N ALA A 125 -8.66 -65.59 8.29
CA ALA A 125 -7.56 -66.31 7.70
C ALA A 125 -7.16 -67.45 8.63
N THR A 126 -7.11 -68.65 8.11
CA THR A 126 -6.74 -69.86 8.87
C THR A 126 -5.56 -70.56 8.20
N VAL A 127 -4.69 -71.12 9.04
CA VAL A 127 -3.62 -71.99 8.55
C VAL A 127 -4.21 -73.34 8.17
N THR A 128 -4.04 -73.75 6.96
CA THR A 128 -4.43 -75.14 6.50
C THR A 128 -3.22 -76.07 6.51
N PRO A 129 -3.43 -77.37 6.51
CA PRO A 129 -2.33 -78.34 6.43
C PRO A 129 -1.42 -78.18 5.19
N THR A 130 -1.94 -77.46 4.18
CA THR A 130 -1.24 -77.17 2.93
C THR A 130 -0.73 -75.71 2.88
N GLY A 131 -0.84 -74.92 3.97
CA GLY A 131 -0.40 -73.58 4.08
C GLY A 131 -1.55 -72.62 4.41
N VAL A 132 -1.39 -71.34 4.15
CA VAL A 132 -2.43 -70.33 4.22
C VAL A 132 -3.39 -70.52 3.05
N ALA A 133 -4.67 -70.22 3.18
CA ALA A 133 -5.67 -70.28 2.09
C ALA A 133 -5.31 -69.42 0.86
N LEU A 134 -4.25 -68.63 0.96
CA LEU A 134 -3.60 -67.92 -0.14
C LEU A 134 -2.19 -68.54 -0.31
N PRO A 135 -1.63 -68.60 -1.52
CA PRO A 135 -0.22 -68.85 -1.71
C PRO A 135 0.57 -67.89 -0.83
N GLU A 136 1.63 -68.40 -0.16
CA GLU A 136 2.44 -67.64 0.80
C GLU A 136 2.87 -66.26 0.24
N ALA A 137 3.34 -66.24 -1.00
CA ALA A 137 3.69 -65.00 -1.70
C ALA A 137 2.49 -64.03 -1.85
N GLY A 138 1.29 -64.55 -2.11
CA GLY A 138 0.07 -63.77 -2.21
C GLY A 138 -0.40 -63.19 -0.86
N ALA A 139 -0.23 -63.98 0.23
CA ALA A 139 -0.55 -63.51 1.58
C ALA A 139 0.40 -62.40 2.01
N VAL A 140 1.71 -62.54 1.77
CA VAL A 140 2.72 -61.49 2.03
C VAL A 140 2.39 -60.21 1.25
N ALA A 141 2.11 -60.32 -0.04
CA ALA A 141 1.77 -59.18 -0.87
C ALA A 141 0.49 -58.46 -0.38
N THR A 142 -0.52 -59.22 0.03
CA THR A 142 -1.79 -58.67 0.57
C THR A 142 -1.57 -57.92 1.88
N VAL A 143 -0.79 -58.51 2.81
CA VAL A 143 -0.46 -57.81 4.07
C VAL A 143 0.30 -56.51 3.81
N GLN A 144 1.33 -56.58 2.95
CA GLN A 144 2.11 -55.38 2.58
C GLN A 144 1.25 -54.27 1.97
N GLN A 145 0.28 -54.63 1.11
CA GLN A 145 -0.64 -53.67 0.54
C GLN A 145 -1.59 -53.10 1.59
N LEU A 146 -2.13 -53.90 2.49
CA LEU A 146 -3.01 -53.43 3.57
C LEU A 146 -2.27 -52.52 4.56
N GLU A 147 -1.01 -52.79 4.82
CA GLU A 147 -0.17 -51.93 5.66
C GLU A 147 0.14 -50.55 5.03
N GLN A 148 0.13 -50.49 3.70
CA GLN A 148 0.29 -49.22 2.99
C GLN A 148 -0.93 -48.29 3.16
N VAL A 149 -2.13 -48.84 3.29
CA VAL A 149 -3.39 -48.05 3.32
C VAL A 149 -3.38 -46.98 4.43
N PRO A 150 -3.11 -47.29 5.72
CA PRO A 150 -3.09 -46.27 6.75
C PRO A 150 -1.97 -45.24 6.54
N VAL A 151 -0.81 -45.67 6.05
CA VAL A 151 0.31 -44.75 5.75
C VAL A 151 -0.07 -43.79 4.63
N LEU A 152 -0.63 -44.31 3.54
CA LEU A 152 -1.06 -43.52 2.40
C LEU A 152 -2.20 -42.59 2.77
N THR A 153 -3.14 -43.06 3.63
CA THR A 153 -4.25 -42.23 4.15
C THR A 153 -3.70 -41.07 4.97
N GLN A 154 -2.72 -41.31 5.85
CA GLN A 154 -2.11 -40.25 6.63
C GLN A 154 -1.33 -39.26 5.73
N GLN A 155 -0.52 -39.79 4.79
CA GLN A 155 0.19 -38.95 3.84
C GLN A 155 -0.76 -38.06 3.01
N LEU A 156 -1.87 -38.63 2.54
CA LEU A 156 -2.89 -37.85 1.82
C LEU A 156 -3.52 -36.77 2.69
N SER A 157 -3.78 -37.08 3.97
CA SER A 157 -4.25 -36.08 4.93
C SER A 157 -3.25 -34.94 5.12
N ASP A 158 -1.96 -35.30 5.30
CA ASP A 158 -0.88 -34.33 5.48
C ASP A 158 -0.68 -33.46 4.23
N GLU A 159 -0.68 -34.06 3.04
CA GLU A 159 -0.61 -33.32 1.76
C GLU A 159 -1.82 -32.40 1.57
N THR A 160 -3.01 -32.83 1.97
CA THR A 160 -4.23 -31.99 1.94
C THR A 160 -4.09 -30.80 2.89
N GLN A 161 -3.53 -31.02 4.07
CA GLN A 161 -3.27 -29.93 5.02
C GLN A 161 -2.24 -28.95 4.46
N ILE A 162 -1.12 -29.43 3.92
CA ILE A 162 -0.08 -28.61 3.28
C ILE A 162 -0.69 -27.77 2.13
N ALA A 163 -1.53 -28.39 1.31
CA ALA A 163 -2.21 -27.68 0.22
C ALA A 163 -3.15 -26.58 0.74
N SER A 164 -3.92 -26.87 1.80
CA SER A 164 -4.80 -25.90 2.45
C SER A 164 -4.03 -24.71 3.03
N ASP A 165 -2.94 -24.99 3.74
CA ASP A 165 -2.09 -23.98 4.36
C ASP A 165 -1.42 -23.08 3.31
N THR A 166 -0.95 -23.70 2.22
CA THR A 166 -0.37 -22.99 1.08
C THR A 166 -1.40 -22.07 0.39
N ALA A 167 -2.64 -22.55 0.23
CA ALA A 167 -3.75 -21.73 -0.30
C ALA A 167 -4.07 -20.54 0.63
N GLY A 168 -4.05 -20.76 1.94
CA GLY A 168 -4.22 -19.68 2.93
C GLY A 168 -3.12 -18.63 2.85
N LEU A 169 -1.85 -19.05 2.70
CA LEU A 169 -0.73 -18.14 2.49
C LEU A 169 -0.86 -17.34 1.20
N LEU A 170 -1.29 -17.96 0.12
CA LEU A 170 -1.50 -17.28 -1.17
C LEU A 170 -2.61 -16.24 -1.06
N ALA A 171 -3.70 -16.54 -0.36
CA ALA A 171 -4.77 -15.58 -0.12
C ALA A 171 -4.28 -14.37 0.69
N ALA A 172 -3.53 -14.59 1.78
CA ALA A 172 -2.94 -13.52 2.59
C ALA A 172 -1.91 -12.69 1.81
N ALA A 173 -1.11 -13.32 0.96
CA ALA A 173 -0.16 -12.62 0.07
C ALA A 173 -0.88 -11.71 -0.94
N ASN A 174 -1.99 -12.17 -1.50
CA ASN A 174 -2.80 -11.37 -2.43
C ASN A 174 -3.45 -10.17 -1.73
N GLU A 175 -3.94 -10.34 -0.51
CA GLU A 175 -4.49 -9.24 0.29
C GLU A 175 -3.43 -8.19 0.62
N ASN A 176 -2.23 -8.63 1.04
CA ASN A 176 -1.10 -7.73 1.28
C ASN A 176 -0.70 -6.98 0.01
N ARG A 177 -0.67 -7.65 -1.15
CA ARG A 177 -0.42 -7.01 -2.45
C ARG A 177 -1.47 -5.94 -2.78
N ALA A 178 -2.74 -6.18 -2.51
CA ALA A 178 -3.81 -5.21 -2.73
C ALA A 178 -3.58 -3.95 -1.87
N THR A 179 -3.30 -4.13 -0.57
CA THR A 179 -3.01 -3.02 0.35
C THR A 179 -1.80 -2.19 -0.07
N LEU A 180 -0.72 -2.84 -0.51
CA LEU A 180 0.46 -2.15 -1.04
C LEU A 180 0.15 -1.37 -2.32
N THR A 181 -0.74 -1.88 -3.17
CA THR A 181 -1.19 -1.18 -4.38
C THR A 181 -1.96 0.09 -4.03
N ASP A 182 -2.83 0.02 -3.02
CA ASP A 182 -3.58 1.17 -2.52
C ASP A 182 -2.65 2.22 -1.88
N GLU A 183 -1.65 1.78 -1.12
CA GLU A 183 -0.61 2.67 -0.56
C GLU A 183 0.16 3.40 -1.67
N ILE A 184 0.61 2.70 -2.70
CA ILE A 184 1.31 3.30 -3.85
C ILE A 184 0.40 4.32 -4.56
N SER A 185 -0.88 4.02 -4.71
CA SER A 185 -1.85 4.93 -5.31
C SER A 185 -2.04 6.18 -4.46
N GLY A 186 -2.12 6.02 -3.13
CA GLY A 186 -2.18 7.11 -2.17
C GLY A 186 -0.94 8.01 -2.24
N LEU A 187 0.26 7.44 -2.26
CA LEU A 187 1.52 8.18 -2.38
C LEU A 187 1.61 8.98 -3.69
N LYS A 188 1.10 8.43 -4.80
CA LYS A 188 1.02 9.15 -6.07
C LYS A 188 0.10 10.37 -5.97
N LEU A 189 -1.06 10.25 -5.31
CA LEU A 189 -1.97 11.37 -5.07
C LEU A 189 -1.32 12.43 -4.18
N GLU A 190 -0.64 12.04 -3.12
CA GLU A 190 0.11 12.95 -2.25
C GLU A 190 1.18 13.75 -3.00
N ALA A 191 1.93 13.10 -3.89
CA ALA A 191 2.91 13.78 -4.74
C ALA A 191 2.25 14.82 -5.64
N VAL A 192 1.08 14.51 -6.24
CA VAL A 192 0.32 15.46 -7.06
C VAL A 192 -0.18 16.64 -6.22
N ASP A 193 -0.71 16.38 -5.03
CA ASP A 193 -1.23 17.44 -4.16
C ASP A 193 -0.12 18.32 -3.59
N SER A 194 1.02 17.75 -3.26
CA SER A 194 2.24 18.49 -2.88
C SER A 194 2.72 19.40 -4.01
N ALA A 195 2.66 18.94 -5.26
CA ALA A 195 2.98 19.77 -6.43
C ALA A 195 2.01 20.93 -6.60
N LYS A 196 0.69 20.73 -6.32
CA LYS A 196 -0.32 21.81 -6.33
C LYS A 196 -0.02 22.84 -5.24
N VAL A 197 0.34 22.42 -4.03
CA VAL A 197 0.74 23.32 -2.94
C VAL A 197 1.94 24.16 -3.35
N CYS A 198 2.98 23.53 -3.91
CA CYS A 198 4.16 24.23 -4.39
C CYS A 198 3.82 25.26 -5.49
N THR A 199 2.95 24.88 -6.44
CA THR A 199 2.50 25.77 -7.52
C THR A 199 1.72 26.97 -6.94
N ALA A 200 0.83 26.73 -5.97
CA ALA A 200 0.08 27.81 -5.30
C ALA A 200 1.00 28.73 -4.50
N GLN A 201 2.01 28.20 -3.81
CA GLN A 201 3.01 29.01 -3.11
C GLN A 201 3.79 29.91 -4.07
N ILE A 202 4.20 29.39 -5.23
CA ILE A 202 4.89 30.16 -6.26
C ILE A 202 3.98 31.27 -6.79
N ALA A 203 2.67 31.01 -6.97
CA ALA A 203 1.71 32.02 -7.41
C ALA A 203 1.61 33.17 -6.39
N VAL A 204 1.49 32.86 -5.09
CA VAL A 204 1.46 33.85 -4.01
C VAL A 204 2.74 34.70 -3.98
N ILE A 205 3.92 34.07 -4.03
CA ILE A 205 5.21 34.78 -4.05
C ILE A 205 5.31 35.71 -5.28
N LYS A 206 4.89 35.23 -6.46
CA LYS A 206 4.89 36.05 -7.67
C LYS A 206 3.92 37.24 -7.56
N ALA A 207 2.74 37.04 -6.96
CA ALA A 207 1.77 38.13 -6.73
C ALA A 207 2.34 39.20 -5.78
N GLU A 208 2.97 38.80 -4.68
CA GLU A 208 3.62 39.71 -3.75
C GLU A 208 4.78 40.48 -4.40
N ALA A 209 5.62 39.80 -5.19
CA ALA A 209 6.71 40.45 -5.91
C ALA A 209 6.18 41.48 -6.95
N ARG A 210 5.09 41.16 -7.64
CA ARG A 210 4.44 42.12 -8.56
C ARG A 210 3.88 43.35 -7.82
N LYS A 211 3.24 43.13 -6.65
CA LYS A 211 2.72 44.20 -5.80
C LYS A 211 3.84 45.09 -5.31
N SER A 212 4.97 44.54 -4.88
CA SER A 212 6.14 45.31 -4.48
C SER A 212 6.72 46.13 -5.64
N LYS A 213 6.95 45.52 -6.82
CA LYS A 213 7.46 46.23 -8.00
C LYS A 213 6.55 47.38 -8.41
N ARG A 214 5.23 47.20 -8.40
CA ARG A 214 4.27 48.24 -8.74
C ARG A 214 4.29 49.38 -7.74
N ARG A 215 4.39 49.12 -6.44
CA ARG A 215 4.53 50.15 -5.40
C ARG A 215 5.76 51.02 -5.62
N TRP A 216 6.91 50.41 -5.90
CA TRP A 216 8.14 51.12 -6.19
C TRP A 216 8.06 51.95 -7.47
N PHE A 217 7.42 51.44 -8.52
CA PHE A 217 7.22 52.18 -9.77
C PHE A 217 6.35 53.42 -9.54
N VAL A 218 5.23 53.26 -8.82
CA VAL A 218 4.33 54.38 -8.52
C VAL A 218 5.00 55.40 -7.60
N ALA A 219 5.71 54.96 -6.58
CA ALA A 219 6.48 55.84 -5.71
C ALA A 219 7.54 56.66 -6.51
N GLY A 220 8.27 55.99 -7.41
CA GLY A 220 9.24 56.65 -8.30
C GLY A 220 8.58 57.65 -9.27
N PHE A 221 7.41 57.30 -9.81
CA PHE A 221 6.66 58.17 -10.70
C PHE A 221 6.16 59.43 -9.99
N VAL A 222 5.58 59.27 -8.79
CA VAL A 222 5.13 60.38 -7.95
C VAL A 222 6.30 61.26 -7.53
N ALA A 223 7.42 60.68 -7.09
CA ALA A 223 8.62 61.39 -6.76
C ALA A 223 9.19 62.18 -7.97
N GLY A 224 9.23 61.57 -9.15
CA GLY A 224 9.68 62.21 -10.40
C GLY A 224 8.81 63.38 -10.82
N ILE A 225 7.49 63.30 -10.65
CA ILE A 225 6.61 64.44 -10.90
C ILE A 225 6.85 65.54 -9.86
N ALA A 226 6.96 65.21 -8.58
CA ALA A 226 7.19 66.17 -7.52
C ALA A 226 8.52 66.92 -7.71
N THR A 227 9.60 66.25 -8.07
CA THR A 227 10.88 66.91 -8.35
C THR A 227 10.84 67.83 -9.55
N ARG A 228 10.05 67.46 -10.59
CA ARG A 228 9.92 68.26 -11.81
C ARG A 228 9.07 69.51 -11.57
N ILE A 229 8.15 69.47 -10.61
CA ILE A 229 7.32 70.62 -10.20
C ILE A 229 8.13 71.53 -9.30
N LEU A 230 8.85 70.99 -8.29
CA LEU A 230 9.63 71.77 -7.35
C LEU A 230 10.92 72.36 -7.95
N GLY A 231 11.52 71.76 -8.97
CA GLY A 231 12.70 72.25 -9.65
C GLY A 231 12.41 73.34 -10.71
N ARG A 232 11.18 73.76 -10.85
CA ARG A 232 10.75 74.87 -11.72
C ARG A 232 10.41 76.18 -10.94
N PHE A 233 10.60 76.13 -9.65
CA PHE A 233 10.53 77.25 -8.75
C PHE A 233 11.96 77.57 -8.25
#